data_62dfcc5d08db2c333910173de5a98915
#
_entry.id   62dfcc5d08db2c333910173de5a98915
#
_cell.length_a   1.000
_cell.length_b   1.000
_cell.length_c   1.000
_cell.angle_alpha   90.00
_cell.angle_beta   90.00
_cell.angle_gamma   90.00
#
_symmetry.space_group_name_H-M   'P 1'
#
loop_
_entity.id
_entity.type
_entity.pdbx_description
1 polymer ?
#
loop_
_entity_poly.entity_id
_entity_poly.type
_entity_poly.pdbx_seq_one_letter_code
_entity_poly.pdbx_strand_id
1 'polypeptide(L)'
;MKIKNIALVGNPNCGKTSLFNTLTGTRQKVANYAGVTVERKEGSFKLPSGDAVRVLDLPGTYSLKPSSLDEEVTRAVCLGELKGEILPDIFICVVDATNLSLHLSLVLEVRALNRPMILVLNMMDEVKKRGISIDKDKLSQLLGIPVVEAVAVKTKGIQDLINQLDQKNLFITPYHSELSHFEQVKQITKQVILNNDNGDKRTAFLDKIFLHPVLGLVILTLTMFVMFQAVFIWATPFIEFIENFIVWLSDFIGPLIQHPLLKSLVVDGVIAGTGSVLAYMPQILILFFFILMLEESGYLPRAAFLLDKLMSKAGLSGRSFIPLLSSFACAIPGIMATRSISSERDRLATIMIAPLMTCSARLPVYALLIAAFIPNQLIYGWLSLQGLVLFGLYMSGIVSALLVSVFLKLVRKDKTESIFIFELPTYRIPDIRNIALGLYDRATIFLKRVGGIIVALSILLWVLVTFPQPPDNASMPAINYSLAGQLGHLIHPIFAPIGFTWEICIALIPAMAAREVVIAALGVIYAMSGDEDTVTQSLLSQISGPDGWGLATGLSLLVWFIFAPHCLATLATIRRETGSWKQPIIMATYLFALAYIFSFITYQVASNF
;
A
#
# COMPACT_ATOMS: atom_id res chain seq x y z
N MET A 1 13.39 43.47 -15.23
CA MET A 1 12.06 42.84 -15.26
C MET A 1 11.54 42.80 -13.83
N LYS A 2 10.28 43.18 -13.55
CA LYS A 2 9.73 43.12 -12.20
C LYS A 2 9.16 41.74 -11.99
N ILE A 3 9.81 40.93 -11.13
CA ILE A 3 9.36 39.56 -10.84
C ILE A 3 8.11 39.63 -9.98
N LYS A 4 7.02 39.03 -10.45
CA LYS A 4 5.74 38.93 -9.72
C LYS A 4 5.35 37.50 -9.40
N ASN A 5 5.66 36.56 -10.32
CA ASN A 5 5.25 35.17 -10.21
C ASN A 5 6.46 34.25 -10.35
N ILE A 6 6.67 33.39 -9.37
CA ILE A 6 7.73 32.38 -9.33
C ILE A 6 7.10 31.00 -9.31
N ALA A 7 7.66 30.03 -10.04
CA ALA A 7 7.33 28.63 -9.90
C ALA A 7 8.53 27.84 -9.37
N LEU A 8 8.29 27.01 -8.37
CA LEU A 8 9.26 26.05 -7.89
C LEU A 8 9.11 24.74 -8.67
N VAL A 9 10.18 24.31 -9.31
CA VAL A 9 10.28 23.07 -10.08
C VAL A 9 11.37 22.20 -9.48
N GLY A 10 11.21 20.89 -9.49
CA GLY A 10 12.24 19.97 -8.99
C GLY A 10 11.72 18.56 -8.82
N ASN A 11 12.65 17.63 -8.69
CA ASN A 11 12.34 16.23 -8.49
C ASN A 11 11.59 16.02 -7.16
N PRO A 12 10.85 14.92 -7.00
CA PRO A 12 10.37 14.50 -5.69
C PRO A 12 11.52 14.43 -4.68
N ASN A 13 11.24 14.80 -3.43
CA ASN A 13 12.18 14.76 -2.29
C ASN A 13 13.42 15.68 -2.36
N CYS A 14 13.56 16.54 -3.36
CA CYS A 14 14.65 17.52 -3.43
C CYS A 14 14.55 18.66 -2.39
N GLY A 15 13.51 18.67 -1.57
CA GLY A 15 13.28 19.72 -0.55
C GLY A 15 12.54 20.95 -1.07
N LYS A 16 11.85 20.86 -2.23
CA LYS A 16 11.07 21.92 -2.86
C LYS A 16 10.00 22.50 -1.92
N THR A 17 9.17 21.66 -1.33
CA THR A 17 8.12 22.08 -0.38
C THR A 17 8.70 22.68 0.91
N SER A 18 9.86 22.20 1.35
CA SER A 18 10.58 22.84 2.48
C SER A 18 11.03 24.25 2.13
N LEU A 19 11.57 24.46 0.93
CA LEU A 19 11.94 25.79 0.43
C LEU A 19 10.71 26.69 0.31
N PHE A 20 9.61 26.20 -0.24
CA PHE A 20 8.33 26.90 -0.33
C PHE A 20 7.83 27.35 1.05
N ASN A 21 7.83 26.46 2.04
CA ASN A 21 7.39 26.76 3.40
C ASN A 21 8.29 27.81 4.06
N THR A 22 9.60 27.74 3.84
CA THR A 22 10.56 28.70 4.42
C THR A 22 10.44 30.09 3.76
N LEU A 23 10.15 30.15 2.46
CA LEU A 23 9.93 31.42 1.75
C LEU A 23 8.59 32.08 2.13
N THR A 24 7.51 31.31 2.22
CA THR A 24 6.14 31.83 2.36
C THR A 24 5.64 31.87 3.80
N GLY A 25 6.26 31.13 4.72
CA GLY A 25 5.83 30.99 6.11
C GLY A 25 4.41 30.45 6.22
N THR A 26 3.57 31.10 7.04
CA THR A 26 2.15 30.72 7.25
C THR A 26 1.19 31.24 6.16
N ARG A 27 1.67 32.00 5.17
CA ARG A 27 0.85 32.63 4.13
C ARG A 27 0.71 31.72 2.92
N GLN A 28 0.03 30.59 3.10
CA GLN A 28 -0.17 29.57 2.06
C GLN A 28 -1.66 29.41 1.77
N LYS A 29 -1.99 29.19 0.50
CA LYS A 29 -3.31 28.76 0.03
C LYS A 29 -3.18 27.41 -0.64
N VAL A 30 -4.02 26.46 -0.25
CA VAL A 30 -4.10 25.13 -0.84
C VAL A 30 -5.43 25.02 -1.56
N ALA A 31 -5.41 24.64 -2.83
CA ALA A 31 -6.57 24.42 -3.68
C ALA A 31 -6.25 23.29 -4.66
N ASN A 32 -7.16 22.96 -5.56
CA ASN A 32 -6.85 22.09 -6.69
C ASN A 32 -6.64 22.93 -7.96
N TYR A 33 -5.84 22.44 -8.89
CA TYR A 33 -5.77 23.04 -10.21
C TYR A 33 -7.11 22.88 -10.94
N ALA A 34 -7.48 23.85 -11.75
CA ALA A 34 -8.76 23.88 -12.44
C ALA A 34 -8.93 22.64 -13.35
N GLY A 35 -9.97 21.84 -13.08
CA GLY A 35 -10.31 20.66 -13.86
C GLY A 35 -9.55 19.38 -13.53
N VAL A 36 -8.65 19.39 -12.54
CA VAL A 36 -7.88 18.21 -12.11
C VAL A 36 -7.85 18.09 -10.60
N THR A 37 -7.65 16.86 -10.09
CA THR A 37 -7.59 16.56 -8.65
C THR A 37 -6.19 16.76 -8.04
N VAL A 38 -5.32 17.50 -8.73
CA VAL A 38 -3.94 17.78 -8.30
C VAL A 38 -3.91 18.99 -7.38
N GLU A 39 -3.24 18.85 -6.25
CA GLU A 39 -3.13 19.91 -5.24
C GLU A 39 -2.25 21.06 -5.72
N ARG A 40 -2.77 22.29 -5.61
CA ARG A 40 -2.10 23.54 -5.95
C ARG A 40 -1.74 24.28 -4.68
N LYS A 41 -0.45 24.48 -4.45
CA LYS A 41 0.07 25.26 -3.31
C LYS A 41 0.61 26.59 -3.79
N GLU A 42 -0.01 27.65 -3.27
CA GLU A 42 0.36 29.02 -3.58
C GLU A 42 0.68 29.78 -2.31
N GLY A 43 1.71 30.60 -2.37
CA GLY A 43 2.10 31.48 -1.28
C GLY A 43 2.64 32.81 -1.80
N SER A 44 2.94 33.72 -0.89
CA SER A 44 3.55 35.00 -1.21
C SER A 44 4.55 35.43 -0.13
N PHE A 45 5.62 36.09 -0.58
CA PHE A 45 6.60 36.71 0.32
C PHE A 45 7.01 38.08 -0.23
N LYS A 46 7.72 38.86 0.60
CA LYS A 46 8.24 40.17 0.21
C LYS A 46 9.75 40.09 0.01
N LEU A 47 10.22 40.61 -1.12
CA LEU A 47 11.64 40.84 -1.36
C LEU A 47 12.18 41.98 -0.47
N PRO A 48 13.50 42.08 -0.26
CA PRO A 48 14.13 43.20 0.46
C PRO A 48 13.78 44.56 -0.17
N SER A 49 13.59 44.62 -1.47
CA SER A 49 13.11 45.82 -2.19
C SER A 49 11.67 46.24 -1.85
N GLY A 50 10.92 45.42 -1.09
CA GLY A 50 9.51 45.67 -0.71
C GLY A 50 8.50 45.11 -1.72
N ASP A 51 8.92 44.62 -2.86
CA ASP A 51 8.04 44.02 -3.86
C ASP A 51 7.45 42.69 -3.36
N ALA A 52 6.15 42.51 -3.50
CA ALA A 52 5.46 41.26 -3.16
C ALA A 52 5.58 40.29 -4.35
N VAL A 53 6.00 39.07 -4.07
CA VAL A 53 6.18 38.00 -5.06
C VAL A 53 5.28 36.82 -4.71
N ARG A 54 4.57 36.32 -5.71
CA ARG A 54 3.76 35.10 -5.64
C ARG A 54 4.64 33.90 -5.97
N VAL A 55 4.51 32.84 -5.18
CA VAL A 55 5.24 31.57 -5.36
C VAL A 55 4.25 30.44 -5.54
N LEU A 56 4.45 29.65 -6.55
CA LEU A 56 3.69 28.45 -6.87
C LEU A 56 4.58 27.21 -6.66
N ASP A 57 4.19 26.30 -5.77
CA ASP A 57 4.86 25.01 -5.58
C ASP A 57 4.27 23.99 -6.57
N LEU A 58 5.04 23.63 -7.62
CA LEU A 58 4.61 22.65 -8.60
C LEU A 58 4.81 21.23 -8.08
N PRO A 59 3.98 20.27 -8.49
CA PRO A 59 4.21 18.84 -8.21
C PRO A 59 5.62 18.42 -8.62
N GLY A 60 6.21 17.49 -7.85
CA GLY A 60 7.54 16.95 -8.16
C GLY A 60 7.52 16.13 -9.45
N THR A 61 8.49 16.35 -10.33
CA THR A 61 8.66 15.57 -11.55
C THR A 61 10.11 15.21 -11.81
N TYR A 62 10.37 14.09 -12.48
CA TYR A 62 11.71 13.71 -12.94
C TYR A 62 12.00 14.16 -14.36
N SER A 63 10.98 14.49 -15.14
CA SER A 63 11.09 14.93 -16.54
C SER A 63 9.86 15.74 -16.94
N LEU A 64 9.98 16.58 -17.95
CA LEU A 64 8.84 17.26 -18.61
C LEU A 64 8.09 16.34 -19.60
N LYS A 65 8.45 15.04 -19.68
CA LYS A 65 7.65 14.01 -20.35
C LYS A 65 6.75 13.33 -19.32
N PRO A 66 5.48 13.74 -19.18
CA PRO A 66 4.64 13.33 -18.07
C PRO A 66 4.30 11.84 -18.15
N SER A 67 4.39 11.17 -17.00
CA SER A 67 3.93 9.80 -16.78
C SER A 67 2.73 9.74 -15.83
N SER A 68 2.40 10.87 -15.18
CA SER A 68 1.30 11.01 -14.23
C SER A 68 0.58 12.35 -14.43
N LEU A 69 -0.64 12.48 -13.89
CA LEU A 69 -1.40 13.73 -13.91
C LEU A 69 -0.67 14.88 -13.20
N ASP A 70 0.04 14.58 -12.11
CA ASP A 70 0.83 15.55 -11.37
C ASP A 70 1.98 16.12 -12.23
N GLU A 71 2.67 15.24 -12.98
CA GLU A 71 3.73 15.62 -13.90
C GLU A 71 3.18 16.39 -15.12
N GLU A 72 1.98 16.02 -15.59
CA GLU A 72 1.30 16.74 -16.68
C GLU A 72 0.96 18.18 -16.30
N VAL A 73 0.50 18.41 -15.05
CA VAL A 73 0.26 19.75 -14.52
C VAL A 73 1.57 20.55 -14.48
N THR A 74 2.65 19.96 -13.97
CA THR A 74 3.96 20.62 -13.93
C THR A 74 4.43 21.00 -15.33
N ARG A 75 4.32 20.10 -16.30
CA ARG A 75 4.65 20.37 -17.71
C ARG A 75 3.79 21.50 -18.27
N ALA A 76 2.47 21.42 -18.10
CA ALA A 76 1.53 22.41 -18.64
C ALA A 76 1.78 23.82 -18.07
N VAL A 77 2.14 23.96 -16.79
CA VAL A 77 2.55 25.24 -16.19
C VAL A 77 3.89 25.72 -16.77
N CYS A 78 4.88 24.83 -16.92
CA CYS A 78 6.18 25.19 -17.47
C CYS A 78 6.07 25.68 -18.93
N LEU A 79 5.17 25.10 -19.72
CA LEU A 79 4.92 25.49 -21.11
C LEU A 79 3.92 26.67 -21.24
N GLY A 80 3.16 27.00 -20.19
CA GLY A 80 2.10 28.01 -20.23
C GLY A 80 0.82 27.52 -20.88
N GLU A 81 0.60 26.22 -20.93
CA GLU A 81 -0.57 25.57 -21.55
C GLU A 81 -1.75 25.41 -20.58
N LEU A 82 -1.54 25.62 -19.27
CA LEU A 82 -2.57 25.39 -18.26
C LEU A 82 -3.56 26.57 -18.19
N LYS A 83 -4.81 26.31 -18.52
CA LYS A 83 -5.88 27.33 -18.46
C LYS A 83 -6.09 27.81 -17.00
N GLY A 84 -6.08 29.13 -16.83
CA GLY A 84 -6.29 29.76 -15.50
C GLY A 84 -5.04 30.00 -14.67
N GLU A 85 -3.85 29.52 -15.11
CA GLU A 85 -2.57 29.87 -14.49
C GLU A 85 -1.80 30.89 -15.32
N ILE A 86 -1.20 31.84 -14.61
CA ILE A 86 -0.32 32.84 -15.22
C ILE A 86 1.06 32.20 -15.38
N LEU A 87 1.62 32.33 -16.59
CA LEU A 87 2.97 31.84 -16.85
C LEU A 87 3.96 32.49 -15.88
N PRO A 88 4.78 31.70 -15.17
CA PRO A 88 5.77 32.22 -14.24
C PRO A 88 6.79 33.12 -14.91
N ASP A 89 7.16 34.23 -14.24
CA ASP A 89 8.22 35.14 -14.71
C ASP A 89 9.58 34.50 -14.58
N ILE A 90 9.77 33.63 -13.56
CA ILE A 90 11.01 32.92 -13.29
C ILE A 90 10.73 31.52 -12.73
N PHE A 91 11.55 30.54 -13.12
CA PHE A 91 11.58 29.21 -12.55
C PHE A 91 12.72 29.08 -11.54
N ILE A 92 12.42 28.54 -10.39
CA ILE A 92 13.43 28.12 -9.41
C ILE A 92 13.50 26.60 -9.44
N CYS A 93 14.56 26.06 -10.05
CA CYS A 93 14.81 24.63 -10.07
C CYS A 93 15.54 24.23 -8.77
N VAL A 94 14.85 23.45 -7.93
CA VAL A 94 15.41 22.92 -6.67
C VAL A 94 15.95 21.52 -6.91
N VAL A 95 17.21 21.30 -6.59
CA VAL A 95 17.88 20.01 -6.73
C VAL A 95 18.50 19.57 -5.41
N ASP A 96 18.48 18.28 -5.17
CA ASP A 96 19.28 17.69 -4.10
C ASP A 96 20.76 17.62 -4.55
N ALA A 97 21.59 18.44 -3.96
CA ALA A 97 23.00 18.52 -4.29
C ALA A 97 23.79 17.24 -3.94
N THR A 98 23.25 16.38 -3.07
CA THR A 98 23.88 15.07 -2.75
C THR A 98 23.76 14.08 -3.91
N ASN A 99 22.81 14.30 -4.85
CA ASN A 99 22.58 13.46 -6.03
C ASN A 99 22.39 14.30 -7.29
N LEU A 100 23.34 15.21 -7.52
CA LEU A 100 23.28 16.21 -8.59
C LEU A 100 23.08 15.58 -9.98
N SER A 101 23.72 14.44 -10.26
CA SER A 101 23.63 13.77 -11.57
C SER A 101 22.22 13.39 -11.97
N LEU A 102 21.39 12.95 -11.02
CA LEU A 102 20.01 12.57 -11.29
C LEU A 102 19.13 13.80 -11.54
N HIS A 103 19.33 14.84 -10.74
CA HIS A 103 18.50 16.04 -10.78
C HIS A 103 18.78 16.93 -11.99
N LEU A 104 20.02 16.91 -12.53
CA LEU A 104 20.42 17.71 -13.67
C LEU A 104 19.63 17.41 -14.96
N SER A 105 19.08 16.20 -15.11
CA SER A 105 18.27 15.88 -16.29
C SER A 105 17.06 16.81 -16.40
N LEU A 106 16.28 16.97 -15.33
CA LEU A 106 15.15 17.89 -15.28
C LEU A 106 15.60 19.36 -15.47
N VAL A 107 16.73 19.74 -14.85
CA VAL A 107 17.28 21.10 -14.98
C VAL A 107 17.55 21.43 -16.45
N LEU A 108 18.15 20.51 -17.20
CA LEU A 108 18.43 20.69 -18.63
C LEU A 108 17.13 20.78 -19.46
N GLU A 109 16.10 19.99 -19.13
CA GLU A 109 14.81 20.06 -19.80
C GLU A 109 14.10 21.42 -19.56
N VAL A 110 14.10 21.90 -18.30
CA VAL A 110 13.55 23.22 -17.97
C VAL A 110 14.38 24.34 -18.61
N ARG A 111 15.72 24.17 -18.64
CA ARG A 111 16.63 25.12 -19.27
C ARG A 111 16.41 25.25 -20.77
N ALA A 112 16.07 24.14 -21.44
CA ALA A 112 15.75 24.12 -22.88
C ALA A 112 14.50 24.94 -23.25
N LEU A 113 13.65 25.30 -22.28
CA LEU A 113 12.54 26.22 -22.48
C LEU A 113 12.99 27.69 -22.71
N ASN A 114 14.28 27.98 -22.53
CA ASN A 114 14.88 29.31 -22.69
C ASN A 114 14.15 30.42 -21.89
N ARG A 115 13.78 30.09 -20.64
CA ARG A 115 13.12 31.02 -19.73
C ARG A 115 14.02 31.39 -18.53
N PRO A 116 13.76 32.55 -17.89
CA PRO A 116 14.48 32.93 -16.68
C PRO A 116 14.41 31.84 -15.63
N MET A 117 15.56 31.40 -15.14
CA MET A 117 15.63 30.39 -14.09
C MET A 117 16.82 30.59 -13.17
N ILE A 118 16.67 30.12 -11.94
CA ILE A 118 17.73 29.99 -10.93
C ILE A 118 17.81 28.52 -10.54
N LEU A 119 19.02 27.98 -10.44
CA LEU A 119 19.26 26.66 -9.88
C LEU A 119 19.59 26.79 -8.39
N VAL A 120 18.85 26.07 -7.55
CA VAL A 120 19.08 26.00 -6.11
C VAL A 120 19.65 24.63 -5.74
N LEU A 121 20.89 24.60 -5.32
CA LEU A 121 21.55 23.43 -4.74
C LEU A 121 21.12 23.31 -3.27
N ASN A 122 20.15 22.46 -2.99
CA ASN A 122 19.65 22.23 -1.65
C ASN A 122 20.42 21.11 -0.94
N MET A 123 20.25 20.98 0.37
CA MET A 123 20.91 19.99 1.23
C MET A 123 22.46 20.16 1.28
N MET A 124 22.95 21.39 1.16
CA MET A 124 24.40 21.69 1.21
C MET A 124 25.05 21.33 2.55
N ASP A 125 24.30 21.27 3.62
CA ASP A 125 24.77 20.75 4.92
C ASP A 125 25.10 19.25 4.84
N GLU A 126 24.31 18.48 4.11
CA GLU A 126 24.54 17.06 3.91
C GLU A 126 25.69 16.81 2.91
N VAL A 127 25.80 17.63 1.86
CA VAL A 127 26.94 17.63 0.91
C VAL A 127 28.26 17.81 1.66
N LYS A 128 28.32 18.80 2.57
CA LYS A 128 29.50 19.07 3.40
C LYS A 128 29.81 17.90 4.34
N LYS A 129 28.81 17.29 4.98
CA LYS A 129 29.02 16.11 5.84
C LYS A 129 29.55 14.91 5.06
N ARG A 130 29.15 14.75 3.79
CA ARG A 130 29.60 13.65 2.91
C ARG A 130 30.99 13.95 2.28
N GLY A 131 31.56 15.11 2.52
CA GLY A 131 32.84 15.51 1.93
C GLY A 131 32.80 15.68 0.41
N ILE A 132 31.59 15.88 -0.16
CA ILE A 132 31.43 16.17 -1.58
C ILE A 132 31.73 17.65 -1.80
N SER A 133 32.53 17.97 -2.81
CA SER A 133 32.81 19.35 -3.21
C SER A 133 32.24 19.60 -4.60
N ILE A 134 31.35 20.60 -4.69
CA ILE A 134 30.68 21.01 -5.93
C ILE A 134 31.18 22.41 -6.29
N ASP A 135 31.69 22.55 -7.51
CA ASP A 135 32.08 23.83 -8.05
C ASP A 135 30.83 24.55 -8.64
N LYS A 136 30.22 25.41 -7.81
CA LYS A 136 28.99 26.11 -8.19
C LYS A 136 29.25 27.12 -9.31
N ASP A 137 30.41 27.76 -9.36
CA ASP A 137 30.72 28.80 -10.34
C ASP A 137 30.91 28.16 -11.72
N LYS A 138 31.58 27.02 -11.77
CA LYS A 138 31.70 26.23 -12.99
C LYS A 138 30.34 25.64 -13.43
N LEU A 139 29.52 25.20 -12.50
CA LEU A 139 28.15 24.75 -12.81
C LEU A 139 27.31 25.90 -13.39
N SER A 140 27.41 27.09 -12.84
CA SER A 140 26.77 28.29 -13.33
C SER A 140 27.21 28.65 -14.75
N GLN A 141 28.53 28.57 -15.01
CA GLN A 141 29.09 28.82 -16.36
C GLN A 141 28.60 27.78 -17.39
N LEU A 142 28.63 26.49 -17.04
CA LEU A 142 28.21 25.41 -17.94
C LEU A 142 26.72 25.45 -18.27
N LEU A 143 25.87 25.79 -17.29
CA LEU A 143 24.43 25.91 -17.51
C LEU A 143 24.00 27.29 -18.04
N GLY A 144 24.83 28.32 -17.91
CA GLY A 144 24.50 29.71 -18.27
C GLY A 144 23.36 30.30 -17.44
N ILE A 145 23.23 29.90 -16.17
CA ILE A 145 22.19 30.36 -15.23
C ILE A 145 22.80 30.57 -13.84
N PRO A 146 22.21 31.45 -13.01
CA PRO A 146 22.63 31.61 -11.63
C PRO A 146 22.44 30.32 -10.83
N VAL A 147 23.45 29.94 -10.04
CA VAL A 147 23.43 28.80 -9.13
C VAL A 147 23.58 29.29 -7.70
N VAL A 148 22.67 28.91 -6.82
CA VAL A 148 22.65 29.32 -5.40
C VAL A 148 22.68 28.10 -4.50
N GLU A 149 23.52 28.14 -3.47
CA GLU A 149 23.54 27.13 -2.42
C GLU A 149 22.46 27.40 -1.39
N ALA A 150 21.77 26.36 -0.92
CA ALA A 150 20.71 26.49 0.08
C ALA A 150 20.69 25.33 1.08
N VAL A 151 20.09 25.63 2.24
CA VAL A 151 19.61 24.66 3.22
C VAL A 151 18.15 25.03 3.50
N ALA A 152 17.25 24.48 2.70
CA ALA A 152 15.84 24.90 2.61
C ALA A 152 15.07 24.91 3.94
N VAL A 153 15.48 24.11 4.94
CA VAL A 153 14.88 24.06 6.28
C VAL A 153 15.32 25.18 7.20
N LYS A 154 16.33 26.00 6.81
CA LYS A 154 16.89 27.09 7.63
C LYS A 154 16.65 28.43 6.97
N THR A 155 16.03 29.36 7.67
CA THR A 155 15.75 30.71 7.14
C THR A 155 17.03 31.45 6.70
N LYS A 156 18.12 31.32 7.45
CA LYS A 156 19.43 31.87 7.03
C LYS A 156 20.05 31.16 5.82
N GLY A 157 19.63 29.93 5.55
CA GLY A 157 20.14 29.10 4.45
C GLY A 157 19.55 29.45 3.08
N ILE A 158 18.61 30.39 2.98
CA ILE A 158 17.98 30.83 1.72
C ILE A 158 18.22 32.31 1.41
N GLN A 159 19.05 32.99 2.20
CA GLN A 159 19.27 34.43 2.06
C GLN A 159 19.90 34.78 0.70
N ASP A 160 20.83 33.97 0.22
CA ASP A 160 21.49 34.17 -1.08
C ASP A 160 20.48 34.07 -2.25
N LEU A 161 19.50 33.16 -2.14
CA LEU A 161 18.42 33.06 -3.11
C LEU A 161 17.55 34.32 -3.12
N ILE A 162 17.20 34.85 -1.94
CA ILE A 162 16.41 36.08 -1.82
C ILE A 162 17.17 37.26 -2.41
N ASN A 163 18.46 37.38 -2.12
CA ASN A 163 19.32 38.42 -2.68
C ASN A 163 19.44 38.32 -4.19
N GLN A 164 19.54 37.08 -4.74
CA GLN A 164 19.63 36.85 -6.19
C GLN A 164 18.30 37.22 -6.90
N LEU A 165 17.15 36.94 -6.25
CA LEU A 165 15.83 37.32 -6.77
C LEU A 165 15.61 38.85 -6.77
N ASP A 166 16.24 39.57 -5.87
CA ASP A 166 16.14 41.04 -5.76
C ASP A 166 17.01 41.76 -6.81
N GLN A 167 18.01 41.06 -7.38
CA GLN A 167 18.83 41.59 -8.48
C GLN A 167 18.03 41.60 -9.78
N LYS A 168 17.74 42.79 -10.32
CA LYS A 168 16.86 42.99 -11.50
C LYS A 168 17.40 42.42 -12.84
N ASN A 169 18.64 41.93 -12.88
CA ASN A 169 19.31 41.48 -14.12
C ASN A 169 19.51 39.96 -14.10
N LEU A 170 18.44 39.21 -14.37
CA LEU A 170 18.55 37.78 -14.69
C LEU A 170 18.73 37.62 -16.20
N PHE A 171 19.99 37.54 -16.63
CA PHE A 171 20.32 37.28 -18.04
C PHE A 171 20.09 35.82 -18.37
N ILE A 172 19.47 35.56 -19.53
CA ILE A 172 19.34 34.23 -20.11
C ILE A 172 20.31 34.18 -21.28
N THR A 173 21.32 33.32 -21.18
CA THR A 173 22.09 32.96 -22.37
C THR A 173 21.31 31.88 -23.13
N PRO A 174 21.09 32.02 -24.46
CA PRO A 174 20.44 30.94 -25.23
C PRO A 174 21.20 29.63 -25.03
N TYR A 175 20.47 28.56 -24.77
CA TYR A 175 21.07 27.25 -24.53
C TYR A 175 20.74 26.32 -25.69
N HIS A 176 21.76 25.94 -26.44
CA HIS A 176 21.69 24.95 -27.50
C HIS A 176 22.81 23.95 -27.30
N SER A 177 22.47 22.67 -27.31
CA SER A 177 23.45 21.59 -27.26
C SER A 177 23.05 20.51 -28.25
N GLU A 178 24.01 20.01 -29.02
CA GLU A 178 23.82 18.90 -29.96
C GLU A 178 23.90 17.52 -29.25
N LEU A 179 24.35 17.49 -27.99
CA LEU A 179 24.49 16.26 -27.21
C LEU A 179 23.15 15.82 -26.60
N SER A 180 22.99 14.53 -26.43
CA SER A 180 21.85 14.00 -25.67
C SER A 180 21.87 14.48 -24.21
N HIS A 181 20.70 14.64 -23.57
CA HIS A 181 20.64 15.09 -22.18
C HIS A 181 21.47 14.21 -21.23
N PHE A 182 21.53 12.91 -21.49
CA PHE A 182 22.32 11.97 -20.70
C PHE A 182 23.85 12.23 -20.80
N GLU A 183 24.34 12.49 -22.01
CA GLU A 183 25.75 12.81 -22.22
C GLU A 183 26.13 14.15 -21.60
N GLN A 184 25.25 15.16 -21.72
CA GLN A 184 25.43 16.46 -21.08
C GLN A 184 25.53 16.33 -19.56
N VAL A 185 24.59 15.62 -18.92
CA VAL A 185 24.61 15.37 -17.48
C VAL A 185 25.93 14.72 -17.06
N LYS A 186 26.37 13.70 -17.81
CA LYS A 186 27.64 13.02 -17.53
C LYS A 186 28.85 13.93 -17.64
N GLN A 187 28.89 14.79 -18.66
CA GLN A 187 29.98 15.76 -18.82
C GLN A 187 30.00 16.83 -17.74
N ILE A 188 28.84 17.43 -17.44
CA ILE A 188 28.69 18.46 -16.40
C ILE A 188 29.10 17.90 -15.04
N THR A 189 28.52 16.75 -14.67
CA THR A 189 28.80 16.10 -13.38
C THR A 189 30.30 15.81 -13.19
N LYS A 190 30.94 15.28 -14.24
CA LYS A 190 32.39 14.98 -14.20
C LYS A 190 33.26 16.23 -14.01
N GLN A 191 32.80 17.38 -14.51
CA GLN A 191 33.56 18.64 -14.45
C GLN A 191 33.33 19.43 -13.16
N VAL A 192 32.15 19.25 -12.53
CA VAL A 192 31.67 20.06 -11.40
C VAL A 192 31.91 19.39 -10.05
N ILE A 193 31.84 18.06 -9.98
CA ILE A 193 32.11 17.34 -8.74
C ILE A 193 33.64 17.09 -8.64
N LEU A 194 34.28 17.82 -7.73
CA LEU A 194 35.74 17.82 -7.58
C LEU A 194 36.27 16.65 -6.75
N ASN A 195 35.50 16.19 -5.74
CA ASN A 195 35.82 15.06 -4.90
C ASN A 195 34.59 14.17 -4.70
N ASN A 196 34.69 12.95 -5.20
CA ASN A 196 33.68 11.91 -5.00
C ASN A 196 34.20 10.75 -4.13
N ASP A 197 35.39 10.93 -3.52
CA ASP A 197 36.14 9.85 -2.86
C ASP A 197 35.58 9.45 -1.48
N ASN A 198 34.66 10.22 -0.92
CA ASN A 198 34.02 9.92 0.37
C ASN A 198 32.53 9.59 0.22
N GLY A 199 32.15 8.95 -0.87
CA GLY A 199 30.88 8.23 -0.90
C GLY A 199 30.78 7.39 0.38
N ASP A 200 29.63 7.40 1.05
CA ASP A 200 29.42 6.68 2.31
C ASP A 200 29.91 5.22 2.17
N LYS A 201 31.18 4.97 2.60
CA LYS A 201 31.84 3.67 2.50
C LYS A 201 31.00 2.58 3.17
N ARG A 202 30.19 2.95 4.18
CA ARG A 202 29.26 2.04 4.86
C ARG A 202 28.13 1.66 3.94
N THR A 203 27.49 2.63 3.27
CA THR A 203 26.42 2.37 2.31
C THR A 203 26.94 1.52 1.14
N ALA A 204 28.12 1.85 0.57
CA ALA A 204 28.73 1.06 -0.51
C ALA A 204 29.05 -0.39 -0.10
N PHE A 205 29.54 -0.58 1.13
CA PHE A 205 29.81 -1.92 1.67
C PHE A 205 28.51 -2.71 1.88
N LEU A 206 27.49 -2.08 2.48
CA LEU A 206 26.19 -2.71 2.70
C LEU A 206 25.49 -3.03 1.38
N ASP A 207 25.57 -2.13 0.39
CA ASP A 207 25.01 -2.37 -0.95
C ASP A 207 25.65 -3.56 -1.64
N LYS A 208 26.95 -3.78 -1.47
CA LYS A 208 27.63 -4.98 -1.99
C LYS A 208 27.03 -6.29 -1.44
N ILE A 209 26.52 -6.25 -0.22
CA ILE A 209 25.89 -7.40 0.46
C ILE A 209 24.41 -7.50 0.07
N PHE A 210 23.65 -6.43 0.27
CA PHE A 210 22.21 -6.42 0.11
C PHE A 210 21.73 -6.43 -1.34
N LEU A 211 22.50 -5.90 -2.28
CA LEU A 211 22.19 -5.93 -3.72
C LEU A 211 22.82 -7.13 -4.45
N HIS A 212 23.54 -7.99 -3.74
CA HIS A 212 24.07 -9.22 -4.34
C HIS A 212 22.92 -10.15 -4.80
N PRO A 213 22.93 -10.65 -6.04
CA PRO A 213 21.79 -11.37 -6.61
C PRO A 213 21.36 -12.61 -5.82
N VAL A 214 22.29 -13.30 -5.17
CA VAL A 214 21.98 -14.48 -4.34
C VAL A 214 21.87 -14.11 -2.87
N LEU A 215 22.92 -13.45 -2.31
CA LEU A 215 22.98 -13.12 -0.89
C LEU A 215 21.86 -12.13 -0.49
N GLY A 216 21.60 -11.12 -1.33
CA GLY A 216 20.51 -10.18 -1.12
C GLY A 216 19.14 -10.87 -1.08
N LEU A 217 18.92 -11.87 -1.95
CA LEU A 217 17.68 -12.64 -1.93
C LEU A 217 17.54 -13.50 -0.66
N VAL A 218 18.63 -14.12 -0.20
CA VAL A 218 18.66 -14.89 1.05
C VAL A 218 18.36 -14.00 2.25
N ILE A 219 19.00 -12.81 2.31
CA ILE A 219 18.76 -11.84 3.39
C ILE A 219 17.30 -11.34 3.35
N LEU A 220 16.77 -11.05 2.16
CA LEU A 220 15.37 -10.66 2.01
C LEU A 220 14.43 -11.74 2.54
N THR A 221 14.66 -13.01 2.14
CA THR A 221 13.84 -14.13 2.62
C THR A 221 13.94 -14.29 4.13
N LEU A 222 15.14 -14.17 4.70
CA LEU A 222 15.34 -14.23 6.15
C LEU A 222 14.65 -13.07 6.88
N THR A 223 14.78 -11.85 6.36
CA THR A 223 14.10 -10.66 6.91
C THR A 223 12.59 -10.84 6.91
N MET A 224 12.04 -11.35 5.79
CA MET A 224 10.61 -11.66 5.69
C MET A 224 10.20 -12.75 6.68
N PHE A 225 10.98 -13.82 6.80
CA PHE A 225 10.72 -14.89 7.74
C PHE A 225 10.67 -14.37 9.19
N VAL A 226 11.67 -13.59 9.61
CA VAL A 226 11.71 -12.99 10.96
C VAL A 226 10.53 -12.06 11.17
N MET A 227 10.19 -11.23 10.18
CA MET A 227 9.04 -10.32 10.25
C MET A 227 7.73 -11.09 10.44
N PHE A 228 7.47 -12.13 9.64
CA PHE A 228 6.26 -12.94 9.80
C PHE A 228 6.22 -13.67 11.13
N GLN A 229 7.35 -14.25 11.55
CA GLN A 229 7.43 -14.93 12.86
C GLN A 229 7.12 -13.96 14.00
N ALA A 230 7.66 -12.74 13.96
CA ALA A 230 7.40 -11.73 14.96
C ALA A 230 5.92 -11.27 14.96
N VAL A 231 5.33 -11.07 13.77
CA VAL A 231 3.91 -10.68 13.63
C VAL A 231 2.98 -11.70 14.32
N PHE A 232 3.28 -13.00 14.20
CA PHE A 232 2.45 -14.03 14.83
C PHE A 232 2.73 -14.18 16.32
N ILE A 233 4.00 -14.33 16.71
CA ILE A 233 4.35 -14.59 18.13
C ILE A 233 4.09 -13.37 19.02
N TRP A 234 4.48 -12.17 18.57
CA TRP A 234 4.37 -10.96 19.39
C TRP A 234 2.94 -10.42 19.45
N ALA A 235 2.11 -10.73 18.47
CA ALA A 235 0.71 -10.30 18.48
C ALA A 235 -0.15 -11.11 19.42
N THR A 236 0.14 -12.41 19.61
CA THR A 236 -0.68 -13.34 20.41
C THR A 236 -1.07 -12.79 21.80
N PRO A 237 -0.14 -12.34 22.66
CA PRO A 237 -0.51 -11.85 23.99
C PRO A 237 -1.42 -10.61 23.96
N PHE A 238 -1.30 -9.78 22.93
CA PHE A 238 -2.16 -8.60 22.77
C PHE A 238 -3.54 -8.98 22.22
N ILE A 239 -3.60 -9.99 21.36
CA ILE A 239 -4.86 -10.55 20.84
C ILE A 239 -5.64 -11.14 22.00
N GLU A 240 -5.05 -12.04 22.76
CA GLU A 240 -5.65 -12.67 23.94
C GLU A 240 -6.13 -11.63 24.97
N PHE A 241 -5.34 -10.56 25.18
CA PHE A 241 -5.75 -9.48 26.07
C PHE A 241 -7.03 -8.78 25.57
N ILE A 242 -7.10 -8.48 24.25
CA ILE A 242 -8.28 -7.83 23.66
C ILE A 242 -9.49 -8.77 23.70
N GLU A 243 -9.33 -10.03 23.37
CA GLU A 243 -10.39 -11.04 23.41
C GLU A 243 -10.94 -11.21 24.84
N ASN A 244 -10.08 -11.40 25.82
CA ASN A 244 -10.47 -11.46 27.22
C ASN A 244 -11.19 -10.18 27.69
N PHE A 245 -10.74 -9.01 27.23
CA PHE A 245 -11.41 -7.74 27.52
C PHE A 245 -12.81 -7.68 26.92
N ILE A 246 -12.99 -8.19 25.69
CA ILE A 246 -14.28 -8.24 25.02
C ILE A 246 -15.24 -9.20 25.71
N VAL A 247 -14.76 -10.38 26.13
CA VAL A 247 -15.54 -11.33 26.93
C VAL A 247 -15.96 -10.69 28.25
N TRP A 248 -15.01 -10.09 28.97
CA TRP A 248 -15.30 -9.38 30.22
C TRP A 248 -16.35 -8.26 30.02
N LEU A 249 -16.24 -7.49 28.94
CA LEU A 249 -17.19 -6.42 28.59
C LEU A 249 -18.59 -6.98 28.29
N SER A 250 -18.66 -8.11 27.59
CA SER A 250 -19.91 -8.82 27.29
C SER A 250 -20.57 -9.34 28.55
N ASP A 251 -19.80 -9.92 29.47
CA ASP A 251 -20.28 -10.43 30.76
C ASP A 251 -20.72 -9.31 31.70
N PHE A 252 -20.05 -8.15 31.62
CA PHE A 252 -20.41 -6.97 32.41
C PHE A 252 -21.68 -6.30 31.89
N ILE A 253 -21.83 -6.13 30.59
CA ILE A 253 -22.98 -5.42 29.97
C ILE A 253 -24.19 -6.33 29.86
N GLY A 254 -23.99 -7.62 29.57
CA GLY A 254 -25.06 -8.58 29.35
C GLY A 254 -26.14 -8.63 30.45
N PRO A 255 -25.80 -8.67 31.74
CA PRO A 255 -26.76 -8.64 32.84
C PRO A 255 -27.51 -7.33 33.03
N LEU A 256 -26.95 -6.21 32.54
CA LEU A 256 -27.58 -4.87 32.65
C LEU A 256 -28.76 -4.72 31.68
N ILE A 257 -28.83 -5.54 30.64
CA ILE A 257 -29.87 -5.46 29.61
C ILE A 257 -30.91 -6.55 29.85
N GLN A 258 -32.10 -6.15 30.28
CA GLN A 258 -33.20 -7.08 30.59
C GLN A 258 -33.91 -7.64 29.36
N HIS A 259 -33.92 -6.90 28.25
CA HIS A 259 -34.63 -7.31 27.04
C HIS A 259 -33.76 -8.27 26.20
N PRO A 260 -34.19 -9.54 25.95
CA PRO A 260 -33.34 -10.55 25.31
C PRO A 260 -32.81 -10.14 23.93
N LEU A 261 -33.64 -9.56 23.07
CA LEU A 261 -33.22 -9.09 21.74
C LEU A 261 -32.23 -7.94 21.80
N LEU A 262 -32.42 -7.00 22.74
CA LEU A 262 -31.50 -5.88 22.91
C LEU A 262 -30.15 -6.36 23.45
N LYS A 263 -30.18 -7.34 24.37
CA LYS A 263 -28.98 -8.01 24.88
C LYS A 263 -28.21 -8.66 23.74
N SER A 264 -28.86 -9.47 22.92
CA SER A 264 -28.21 -10.13 21.78
C SER A 264 -27.67 -9.12 20.75
N LEU A 265 -28.41 -8.06 20.43
CA LEU A 265 -27.92 -7.01 19.55
C LEU A 265 -26.62 -6.36 20.08
N VAL A 266 -26.61 -6.01 21.37
CA VAL A 266 -25.47 -5.29 21.95
C VAL A 266 -24.29 -6.23 22.18
N VAL A 267 -24.52 -7.41 22.73
CA VAL A 267 -23.45 -8.36 23.06
C VAL A 267 -22.95 -9.07 21.81
N ASP A 268 -23.82 -9.72 21.05
CA ASP A 268 -23.43 -10.57 19.93
C ASP A 268 -23.23 -9.73 18.65
N GLY A 269 -24.11 -8.75 18.39
CA GLY A 269 -24.06 -7.91 17.20
C GLY A 269 -22.95 -6.84 17.26
N VAL A 270 -22.87 -6.07 18.35
CA VAL A 270 -21.98 -4.91 18.43
C VAL A 270 -20.65 -5.28 19.12
N ILE A 271 -20.69 -5.82 20.33
CA ILE A 271 -19.47 -6.05 21.12
C ILE A 271 -18.65 -7.19 20.50
N ALA A 272 -19.22 -8.36 20.32
CA ALA A 272 -18.53 -9.50 19.75
C ALA A 272 -18.11 -9.25 18.29
N GLY A 273 -19.03 -8.72 17.46
CA GLY A 273 -18.73 -8.42 16.06
C GLY A 273 -17.68 -7.33 15.86
N THR A 274 -17.61 -6.31 16.72
CA THR A 274 -16.56 -5.29 16.66
C THR A 274 -15.27 -5.81 17.25
N GLY A 275 -15.39 -6.59 18.31
CA GLY A 275 -14.29 -7.17 19.06
C GLY A 275 -13.43 -8.09 18.24
N SER A 276 -14.04 -8.99 17.47
CA SER A 276 -13.32 -9.92 16.60
C SER A 276 -12.37 -9.22 15.62
N VAL A 277 -12.72 -8.03 15.15
CA VAL A 277 -11.87 -7.26 14.23
C VAL A 277 -10.80 -6.45 14.98
N LEU A 278 -11.12 -5.93 16.18
CA LEU A 278 -10.15 -5.23 17.02
C LEU A 278 -9.04 -6.17 17.50
N ALA A 279 -9.35 -7.45 17.71
CA ALA A 279 -8.39 -8.48 18.10
C ALA A 279 -7.23 -8.61 17.09
N TYR A 280 -7.47 -8.38 15.78
CA TYR A 280 -6.40 -8.43 14.78
C TYR A 280 -5.60 -7.13 14.62
N MET A 281 -5.98 -6.04 15.30
CA MET A 281 -5.26 -4.76 15.21
C MET A 281 -3.78 -4.84 15.65
N PRO A 282 -3.40 -5.57 16.70
CA PRO A 282 -2.00 -5.76 17.10
C PRO A 282 -1.13 -6.36 15.99
N GLN A 283 -1.62 -7.37 15.27
CA GLN A 283 -0.91 -7.97 14.13
C GLN A 283 -0.62 -6.95 13.04
N ILE A 284 -1.61 -6.12 12.71
CA ILE A 284 -1.49 -5.08 11.70
C ILE A 284 -0.45 -4.04 12.13
N LEU A 285 -0.47 -3.63 13.40
CA LEU A 285 0.46 -2.64 13.94
C LEU A 285 1.90 -3.15 13.99
N ILE A 286 2.11 -4.41 14.43
CA ILE A 286 3.44 -5.03 14.44
C ILE A 286 4.00 -5.14 13.02
N LEU A 287 3.17 -5.52 12.05
CA LEU A 287 3.60 -5.54 10.65
C LEU A 287 4.02 -4.14 10.18
N PHE A 288 3.20 -3.11 10.46
CA PHE A 288 3.54 -1.74 10.08
C PHE A 288 4.78 -1.23 10.76
N PHE A 289 5.02 -1.64 12.01
CA PHE A 289 6.27 -1.34 12.71
C PHE A 289 7.48 -1.84 11.91
N PHE A 290 7.46 -3.10 11.46
CA PHE A 290 8.55 -3.66 10.65
C PHE A 290 8.67 -2.98 9.29
N ILE A 291 7.56 -2.73 8.61
CA ILE A 291 7.57 -2.03 7.30
C ILE A 291 8.19 -0.64 7.46
N LEU A 292 7.75 0.15 8.44
CA LEU A 292 8.29 1.48 8.70
C LEU A 292 9.77 1.44 9.07
N MET A 293 10.17 0.47 9.90
CA MET A 293 11.57 0.26 10.27
C MET A 293 12.43 -0.05 9.04
N LEU A 294 11.98 -0.94 8.15
CA LEU A 294 12.67 -1.29 6.91
C LEU A 294 12.68 -0.13 5.91
N GLU A 295 11.61 0.67 5.86
CA GLU A 295 11.50 1.85 5.01
C GLU A 295 12.47 2.93 5.46
N GLU A 296 12.44 3.33 6.73
CA GLU A 296 13.32 4.36 7.27
C GLU A 296 14.80 3.96 7.26
N SER A 297 15.10 2.67 7.44
CA SER A 297 16.48 2.17 7.33
C SER A 297 17.07 2.31 5.92
N GLY A 298 16.23 2.49 4.89
CA GLY A 298 16.64 2.50 3.49
C GLY A 298 16.82 1.09 2.88
N TYR A 299 16.45 0.03 3.61
CA TYR A 299 16.52 -1.35 3.10
C TYR A 299 15.42 -1.65 2.07
N LEU A 300 14.20 -1.17 2.32
CA LEU A 300 13.04 -1.48 1.49
C LEU A 300 13.20 -1.08 0.01
N PRO A 301 13.78 0.11 -0.33
CA PRO A 301 14.15 0.43 -1.69
C PRO A 301 15.06 -0.61 -2.36
N ARG A 302 16.03 -1.14 -1.65
CA ARG A 302 16.96 -2.14 -2.19
C ARG A 302 16.29 -3.48 -2.44
N ALA A 303 15.42 -3.90 -1.53
CA ALA A 303 14.57 -5.08 -1.73
C ALA A 303 13.69 -4.93 -2.99
N ALA A 304 13.09 -3.75 -3.19
CA ALA A 304 12.31 -3.44 -4.39
C ALA A 304 13.16 -3.47 -5.65
N PHE A 305 14.38 -2.91 -5.62
CA PHE A 305 15.33 -2.96 -6.73
C PHE A 305 15.76 -4.39 -7.06
N LEU A 306 16.05 -5.21 -6.05
CA LEU A 306 16.44 -6.61 -6.24
C LEU A 306 15.36 -7.42 -6.95
N LEU A 307 14.09 -7.16 -6.63
CA LEU A 307 12.94 -7.86 -7.20
C LEU A 307 12.39 -7.21 -8.48
N ASP A 308 12.89 -6.03 -8.86
CA ASP A 308 12.38 -5.29 -10.02
C ASP A 308 12.42 -6.11 -11.31
N LYS A 309 13.50 -6.86 -11.55
CA LYS A 309 13.63 -7.74 -12.72
C LYS A 309 12.56 -8.84 -12.75
N LEU A 310 12.13 -9.35 -11.57
CA LEU A 310 11.08 -10.35 -11.47
C LEU A 310 9.70 -9.70 -11.68
N MET A 311 9.48 -8.56 -11.04
CA MET A 311 8.23 -7.80 -11.13
C MET A 311 7.99 -7.27 -12.55
N SER A 312 9.01 -6.78 -13.24
CA SER A 312 8.91 -6.27 -14.61
C SER A 312 8.53 -7.35 -15.62
N LYS A 313 8.98 -8.60 -15.43
CA LYS A 313 8.50 -9.73 -16.23
C LYS A 313 7.00 -9.96 -16.06
N ALA A 314 6.48 -9.77 -14.87
CA ALA A 314 5.06 -9.84 -14.58
C ALA A 314 4.29 -8.55 -14.98
N GLY A 315 4.95 -7.54 -15.53
CA GLY A 315 4.33 -6.28 -15.95
C GLY A 315 4.04 -5.31 -14.81
N LEU A 316 4.79 -5.42 -13.71
CA LEU A 316 4.73 -4.57 -12.53
C LEU A 316 6.05 -3.84 -12.35
N SER A 317 6.03 -2.70 -11.70
CA SER A 317 7.26 -2.04 -11.24
C SER A 317 7.76 -2.67 -9.93
N GLY A 318 9.06 -2.58 -9.65
CA GLY A 318 9.63 -3.04 -8.37
C GLY A 318 8.98 -2.38 -7.15
N ARG A 319 8.44 -1.16 -7.29
CA ARG A 319 7.69 -0.48 -6.23
C ARG A 319 6.40 -1.21 -5.84
N SER A 320 5.84 -2.05 -6.71
CA SER A 320 4.67 -2.88 -6.42
C SER A 320 4.95 -3.95 -5.36
N PHE A 321 6.22 -4.31 -5.14
CA PHE A 321 6.60 -5.31 -4.14
C PHE A 321 6.15 -4.92 -2.73
N ILE A 322 6.33 -3.65 -2.34
CA ILE A 322 5.99 -3.15 -1.00
C ILE A 322 4.48 -3.28 -0.69
N PRO A 323 3.58 -2.76 -1.55
CA PRO A 323 2.14 -2.99 -1.42
C PRO A 323 1.74 -4.46 -1.37
N LEU A 324 2.31 -5.29 -2.24
CA LEU A 324 2.00 -6.72 -2.27
C LEU A 324 2.49 -7.44 -1.03
N LEU A 325 3.67 -7.10 -0.52
CA LEU A 325 4.19 -7.62 0.75
C LEU A 325 3.26 -7.26 1.91
N SER A 326 2.85 -6.00 2.00
CA SER A 326 1.90 -5.54 3.01
C SER A 326 0.56 -6.29 2.93
N SER A 327 0.16 -6.73 1.74
CA SER A 327 -1.10 -7.44 1.51
C SER A 327 -1.12 -8.85 2.09
N PHE A 328 0.03 -9.45 2.42
CA PHE A 328 0.10 -10.72 3.17
C PHE A 328 -0.44 -10.60 4.60
N ALA A 329 -0.32 -9.45 5.22
CA ALA A 329 -0.99 -9.24 6.50
C ALA A 329 -2.43 -8.77 6.28
N CYS A 330 -2.62 -7.73 5.48
CA CYS A 330 -3.95 -7.21 5.16
C CYS A 330 -3.95 -6.49 3.81
N ALA A 331 -4.93 -6.77 2.94
CA ALA A 331 -5.05 -6.14 1.64
C ALA A 331 -5.33 -4.62 1.73
N ILE A 332 -6.03 -4.16 2.77
CA ILE A 332 -6.38 -2.74 2.95
C ILE A 332 -5.14 -1.84 2.99
N PRO A 333 -4.19 -2.03 3.94
CA PRO A 333 -2.96 -1.25 3.97
C PRO A 333 -2.09 -1.47 2.73
N GLY A 334 -2.08 -2.68 2.17
CA GLY A 334 -1.39 -2.95 0.91
C GLY A 334 -1.92 -2.08 -0.24
N ILE A 335 -3.23 -1.99 -0.42
CA ILE A 335 -3.87 -1.13 -1.42
C ILE A 335 -3.56 0.34 -1.15
N MET A 336 -3.61 0.79 0.10
CA MET A 336 -3.26 2.18 0.45
C MET A 336 -1.79 2.50 0.17
N ALA A 337 -0.87 1.54 0.36
CA ALA A 337 0.55 1.70 0.06
C ALA A 337 0.83 1.86 -1.45
N THR A 338 -0.10 1.47 -2.34
CA THR A 338 0.04 1.67 -3.79
C THR A 338 0.12 3.14 -4.20
N ARG A 339 -0.21 4.08 -3.32
CA ARG A 339 -0.02 5.53 -3.54
C ARG A 339 1.44 5.92 -3.78
N SER A 340 2.38 5.09 -3.32
CA SER A 340 3.82 5.27 -3.57
C SER A 340 4.22 4.94 -5.02
N ILE A 341 3.33 4.31 -5.79
CA ILE A 341 3.57 3.96 -7.19
C ILE A 341 3.15 5.15 -8.06
N SER A 342 4.10 5.76 -8.74
CA SER A 342 3.89 6.95 -9.56
C SER A 342 3.10 6.66 -10.86
N SER A 343 3.30 5.48 -11.44
CA SER A 343 2.56 5.03 -12.63
C SER A 343 1.13 4.64 -12.22
N GLU A 344 0.13 5.38 -12.69
CA GLU A 344 -1.29 5.07 -12.44
C GLU A 344 -1.65 3.66 -12.91
N ARG A 345 -1.07 3.23 -14.00
CA ARG A 345 -1.24 1.91 -14.60
C ARG A 345 -0.73 0.80 -13.69
N ASP A 346 0.52 0.91 -13.21
CA ASP A 346 1.12 -0.09 -12.32
C ASP A 346 0.44 -0.09 -10.96
N ARG A 347 0.04 1.10 -10.50
CA ARG A 347 -0.76 1.29 -9.30
C ARG A 347 -2.08 0.52 -9.42
N LEU A 348 -2.83 0.70 -10.50
CA LEU A 348 -4.08 0.01 -10.72
C LEU A 348 -3.89 -1.51 -10.85
N ALA A 349 -2.88 -1.97 -11.58
CA ALA A 349 -2.56 -3.38 -11.69
C ALA A 349 -2.25 -3.98 -10.31
N THR A 350 -1.44 -3.29 -9.49
CA THR A 350 -1.10 -3.72 -8.13
C THR A 350 -2.33 -3.76 -7.22
N ILE A 351 -3.23 -2.77 -7.29
CA ILE A 351 -4.50 -2.76 -6.55
C ILE A 351 -5.34 -3.99 -6.92
N MET A 352 -5.43 -4.30 -8.21
CA MET A 352 -6.26 -5.41 -8.69
C MET A 352 -5.77 -6.78 -8.22
N ILE A 353 -4.45 -6.98 -8.10
CA ILE A 353 -3.88 -8.28 -7.69
C ILE A 353 -3.63 -8.41 -6.17
N ALA A 354 -3.61 -7.30 -5.43
CA ALA A 354 -3.35 -7.30 -4.00
C ALA A 354 -4.24 -8.27 -3.18
N PRO A 355 -5.56 -8.43 -3.47
CA PRO A 355 -6.42 -9.35 -2.74
C PRO A 355 -6.13 -10.84 -2.98
N LEU A 356 -5.35 -11.20 -4.00
CA LEU A 356 -4.90 -12.58 -4.24
C LEU A 356 -3.81 -13.00 -3.25
N MET A 357 -3.08 -12.05 -2.65
CA MET A 357 -2.14 -12.35 -1.59
C MET A 357 -2.87 -12.94 -0.38
N THR A 358 -2.34 -14.04 0.16
CA THR A 358 -2.93 -14.70 1.31
C THR A 358 -2.72 -13.87 2.56
N CYS A 359 -3.78 -13.22 3.05
CA CYS A 359 -3.72 -12.41 4.27
C CYS A 359 -3.86 -13.27 5.55
N SER A 360 -3.47 -12.70 6.71
CA SER A 360 -3.52 -13.38 8.01
C SER A 360 -4.92 -13.90 8.38
N ALA A 361 -5.98 -13.19 8.02
CA ALA A 361 -7.37 -13.59 8.28
C ALA A 361 -7.81 -14.88 7.54
N ARG A 362 -7.04 -15.38 6.57
CA ARG A 362 -7.28 -16.69 5.93
C ARG A 362 -6.72 -17.86 6.75
N LEU A 363 -5.72 -17.61 7.59
CA LEU A 363 -5.01 -18.66 8.31
C LEU A 363 -5.91 -19.51 9.22
N PRO A 364 -6.81 -18.94 10.05
CA PRO A 364 -7.69 -19.74 10.88
C PRO A 364 -8.55 -20.71 10.06
N VAL A 365 -9.11 -20.24 8.93
CA VAL A 365 -9.92 -21.09 8.04
C VAL A 365 -9.06 -22.18 7.38
N TYR A 366 -7.84 -21.85 6.94
CA TYR A 366 -6.92 -22.83 6.38
C TYR A 366 -6.51 -23.86 7.44
N ALA A 367 -6.21 -23.42 8.66
CA ALA A 367 -5.85 -24.31 9.76
C ALA A 367 -6.99 -25.30 10.08
N LEU A 368 -8.22 -24.80 10.21
CA LEU A 368 -9.40 -25.64 10.43
C LEU A 368 -9.58 -26.68 9.32
N LEU A 369 -9.61 -26.26 8.06
CA LEU A 369 -9.86 -27.17 6.95
C LEU A 369 -8.70 -28.15 6.72
N ILE A 370 -7.44 -27.73 6.88
CA ILE A 370 -6.27 -28.60 6.78
C ILE A 370 -6.32 -29.64 7.92
N ALA A 371 -6.61 -29.23 9.16
CA ALA A 371 -6.71 -30.14 10.29
C ALA A 371 -7.85 -31.15 10.13
N ALA A 372 -8.99 -30.73 9.51
CA ALA A 372 -10.14 -31.59 9.29
C ALA A 372 -9.91 -32.65 8.20
N PHE A 373 -9.27 -32.28 7.09
CA PHE A 373 -9.25 -33.11 5.88
C PHE A 373 -7.86 -33.65 5.50
N ILE A 374 -6.78 -33.04 6.00
CA ILE A 374 -5.42 -33.46 5.66
C ILE A 374 -4.82 -34.24 6.84
N PRO A 375 -4.46 -35.52 6.62
CA PRO A 375 -3.92 -36.35 7.68
C PRO A 375 -2.58 -35.80 8.21
N ASN A 376 -2.40 -35.87 9.52
CA ASN A 376 -1.15 -35.45 10.17
C ASN A 376 -0.08 -36.54 9.94
N GLN A 377 0.54 -36.52 8.76
CA GLN A 377 1.58 -37.47 8.36
C GLN A 377 2.88 -36.75 8.02
N LEU A 378 3.99 -37.37 8.37
CA LEU A 378 5.32 -36.89 7.98
C LEU A 378 5.76 -37.58 6.69
N ILE A 379 5.97 -36.79 5.63
CA ILE A 379 6.57 -37.24 4.38
C ILE A 379 8.08 -37.23 4.54
N TYR A 380 8.76 -38.33 4.17
CA TYR A 380 10.21 -38.50 4.34
C TYR A 380 10.70 -38.31 5.79
N GLY A 381 9.83 -38.46 6.81
CA GLY A 381 10.21 -38.44 8.21
C GLY A 381 10.43 -37.04 8.83
N TRP A 382 10.42 -35.95 8.04
CA TRP A 382 10.69 -34.59 8.53
C TRP A 382 9.76 -33.52 7.98
N LEU A 383 9.04 -33.76 6.90
CA LEU A 383 8.16 -32.79 6.24
C LEU A 383 6.69 -33.06 6.56
N SER A 384 6.02 -32.17 7.25
CA SER A 384 4.58 -32.27 7.52
C SER A 384 3.75 -32.09 6.26
N LEU A 385 2.84 -33.03 5.97
CA LEU A 385 1.90 -32.94 4.84
C LEU A 385 1.00 -31.70 4.99
N GLN A 386 0.51 -31.42 6.19
CA GLN A 386 -0.31 -30.25 6.51
C GLN A 386 0.46 -28.94 6.24
N GLY A 387 1.73 -28.87 6.62
CA GLY A 387 2.61 -27.74 6.34
C GLY A 387 2.87 -27.57 4.84
N LEU A 388 3.02 -28.66 4.09
CA LEU A 388 3.20 -28.62 2.64
C LEU A 388 1.96 -28.08 1.93
N VAL A 389 0.76 -28.51 2.35
CA VAL A 389 -0.52 -27.99 1.82
C VAL A 389 -0.65 -26.51 2.11
N LEU A 390 -0.38 -26.07 3.33
CA LEU A 390 -0.40 -24.65 3.68
C LEU A 390 0.57 -23.84 2.81
N PHE A 391 1.79 -24.32 2.63
CA PHE A 391 2.77 -23.68 1.75
C PHE A 391 2.27 -23.63 0.30
N GLY A 392 1.65 -24.70 -0.19
CA GLY A 392 1.03 -24.75 -1.51
C GLY A 392 -0.07 -23.71 -1.71
N LEU A 393 -0.91 -23.49 -0.69
CA LEU A 393 -1.97 -22.46 -0.70
C LEU A 393 -1.38 -21.05 -0.79
N TYR A 394 -0.30 -20.75 -0.07
CA TYR A 394 0.41 -19.48 -0.16
C TYR A 394 1.03 -19.27 -1.54
N MET A 395 1.71 -20.29 -2.03
CA MET A 395 2.34 -20.24 -3.36
C MET A 395 1.30 -20.08 -4.48
N SER A 396 0.16 -20.76 -4.39
CA SER A 396 -0.93 -20.61 -5.37
C SER A 396 -1.48 -19.19 -5.42
N GLY A 397 -1.59 -18.50 -4.29
CA GLY A 397 -1.96 -17.08 -4.21
C GLY A 397 -0.95 -16.19 -4.96
N ILE A 398 0.36 -16.37 -4.70
CA ILE A 398 1.44 -15.61 -5.36
C ILE A 398 1.43 -15.87 -6.87
N VAL A 399 1.42 -17.14 -7.27
CA VAL A 399 1.43 -17.54 -8.70
C VAL A 399 0.21 -16.98 -9.42
N SER A 400 -0.97 -17.05 -8.81
CA SER A 400 -2.20 -16.50 -9.38
C SER A 400 -2.13 -14.99 -9.54
N ALA A 401 -1.57 -14.27 -8.57
CA ALA A 401 -1.37 -12.83 -8.67
C ALA A 401 -0.44 -12.45 -9.82
N LEU A 402 0.66 -13.19 -9.98
CA LEU A 402 1.59 -12.98 -11.11
C LEU A 402 0.92 -13.30 -12.46
N LEU A 403 0.16 -14.40 -12.55
CA LEU A 403 -0.57 -14.76 -13.78
C LEU A 403 -1.61 -13.71 -14.15
N VAL A 404 -2.41 -13.23 -13.18
CA VAL A 404 -3.39 -12.16 -13.41
C VAL A 404 -2.68 -10.87 -13.83
N SER A 405 -1.53 -10.56 -13.25
CA SER A 405 -0.73 -9.38 -13.64
C SER A 405 -0.25 -9.48 -15.09
N VAL A 406 0.29 -10.63 -15.49
CA VAL A 406 0.70 -10.89 -16.88
C VAL A 406 -0.50 -10.78 -17.83
N PHE A 407 -1.64 -11.34 -17.45
CA PHE A 407 -2.88 -11.25 -18.23
C PHE A 407 -3.32 -9.79 -18.41
N LEU A 408 -3.31 -8.98 -17.34
CA LEU A 408 -3.63 -7.55 -17.41
C LEU A 408 -2.65 -6.79 -18.32
N LYS A 409 -1.36 -7.17 -18.32
CA LYS A 409 -0.34 -6.61 -19.23
C LYS A 409 -0.68 -6.92 -20.69
N LEU A 410 -1.03 -8.17 -21.00
CA LEU A 410 -1.35 -8.63 -22.36
C LEU A 410 -2.60 -7.95 -22.92
N VAL A 411 -3.66 -7.83 -22.10
CA VAL A 411 -4.93 -7.20 -22.49
C VAL A 411 -4.75 -5.71 -22.83
N ARG A 412 -3.87 -5.02 -22.12
CA ARG A 412 -3.68 -3.56 -22.25
C ARG A 412 -2.84 -3.12 -23.45
N LYS A 413 -2.15 -4.03 -24.16
CA LYS A 413 -1.37 -3.78 -25.39
C LYS A 413 -0.36 -2.60 -25.37
N ASP A 414 -0.07 -2.03 -24.23
CA ASP A 414 0.79 -0.85 -24.13
C ASP A 414 2.27 -1.24 -24.08
N LYS A 415 3.07 -0.66 -24.97
CA LYS A 415 4.52 -0.88 -25.10
C LYS A 415 5.37 0.14 -24.33
N THR A 416 4.78 1.03 -23.56
CA THR A 416 5.55 2.02 -22.80
C THR A 416 6.26 1.34 -21.63
N GLU A 417 7.54 1.06 -21.82
CA GLU A 417 8.44 0.68 -20.71
C GLU A 417 8.64 1.94 -19.85
N SER A 418 8.13 1.91 -18.62
CA SER A 418 8.49 2.91 -17.64
C SER A 418 9.97 2.73 -17.29
N ILE A 419 10.80 3.69 -17.68
CA ILE A 419 12.21 3.69 -17.24
C ILE A 419 12.20 3.84 -15.73
N PHE A 420 12.60 2.77 -15.05
CA PHE A 420 12.63 2.72 -13.59
C PHE A 420 13.88 3.46 -13.10
N ILE A 421 13.73 4.77 -12.84
CA ILE A 421 14.77 5.55 -12.16
C ILE A 421 14.54 5.40 -10.66
N PHE A 422 15.41 4.66 -10.00
CA PHE A 422 15.32 4.40 -8.56
C PHE A 422 16.49 5.06 -7.82
N GLU A 423 16.16 6.03 -6.98
CA GLU A 423 17.11 6.57 -6.02
C GLU A 423 17.23 5.62 -4.83
N LEU A 424 18.42 5.06 -4.63
CA LEU A 424 18.73 4.32 -3.42
C LEU A 424 19.15 5.30 -2.32
N PRO A 425 18.30 5.58 -1.33
CA PRO A 425 18.64 6.46 -0.23
C PRO A 425 19.79 5.86 0.59
N THR A 426 20.59 6.69 1.27
CA THR A 426 21.60 6.20 2.21
C THR A 426 20.96 5.45 3.36
N TYR A 427 21.65 4.42 3.89
CA TYR A 427 21.19 3.74 5.10
C TYR A 427 21.20 4.70 6.29
N ARG A 428 20.10 4.67 7.05
CA ARG A 428 19.91 5.50 8.24
C ARG A 428 19.46 4.61 9.40
N ILE A 429 19.79 5.04 10.61
CA ILE A 429 19.20 4.44 11.80
C ILE A 429 17.75 4.95 11.88
N PRO A 430 16.75 4.04 11.96
CA PRO A 430 15.35 4.42 12.04
C PRO A 430 15.07 5.34 13.24
N ASP A 431 14.28 6.39 13.03
CA ASP A 431 13.85 7.29 14.10
C ASP A 431 12.58 6.73 14.77
N ILE A 432 12.71 6.32 16.03
CA ILE A 432 11.62 5.73 16.82
C ILE A 432 10.41 6.67 16.91
N ARG A 433 10.64 7.99 16.94
CA ARG A 433 9.57 8.98 16.98
C ARG A 433 8.73 8.98 15.71
N ASN A 434 9.38 8.93 14.55
CA ASN A 434 8.69 8.87 13.26
C ASN A 434 7.91 7.56 13.11
N ILE A 435 8.50 6.44 13.55
CA ILE A 435 7.83 5.13 13.56
C ILE A 435 6.59 5.18 14.46
N ALA A 436 6.71 5.70 15.68
CA ALA A 436 5.58 5.81 16.62
C ALA A 436 4.45 6.69 16.07
N LEU A 437 4.76 7.84 15.48
CA LEU A 437 3.79 8.71 14.83
C LEU A 437 3.13 8.02 13.63
N GLY A 438 3.94 7.36 12.80
CA GLY A 438 3.44 6.60 11.66
C GLY A 438 2.52 5.44 12.05
N LEU A 439 2.78 4.75 13.17
CA LEU A 439 1.91 3.72 13.72
C LEU A 439 0.60 4.32 14.25
N TYR A 440 0.68 5.41 14.99
CA TYR A 440 -0.49 6.10 15.51
C TYR A 440 -1.42 6.57 14.39
N ASP A 441 -0.87 7.18 13.35
CA ASP A 441 -1.64 7.64 12.20
C ASP A 441 -2.33 6.47 11.49
N ARG A 442 -1.63 5.36 11.29
CA ARG A 442 -2.19 4.16 10.63
C ARG A 442 -3.26 3.48 11.48
N ALA A 443 -3.06 3.37 12.81
CA ALA A 443 -4.06 2.88 13.74
C ALA A 443 -5.33 3.75 13.71
N THR A 444 -5.16 5.08 13.77
CA THR A 444 -6.27 6.04 13.74
C THR A 444 -7.02 5.99 12.42
N ILE A 445 -6.30 5.90 11.31
CA ILE A 445 -6.90 5.78 9.97
C ILE A 445 -7.68 4.47 9.87
N PHE A 446 -7.13 3.35 10.36
CA PHE A 446 -7.81 2.06 10.36
C PHE A 446 -9.11 2.12 11.17
N LEU A 447 -9.04 2.53 12.43
CA LEU A 447 -10.21 2.62 13.32
C LEU A 447 -11.30 3.55 12.77
N LYS A 448 -10.94 4.74 12.30
CA LYS A 448 -11.92 5.71 11.76
C LYS A 448 -12.55 5.27 10.43
N ARG A 449 -11.80 4.56 9.59
CA ARG A 449 -12.24 4.23 8.24
C ARG A 449 -12.89 2.86 8.13
N VAL A 450 -12.35 1.90 8.85
CA VAL A 450 -12.79 0.49 8.79
C VAL A 450 -13.77 0.18 9.90
N GLY A 451 -13.57 0.74 11.11
CA GLY A 451 -14.40 0.49 12.29
C GLY A 451 -15.89 0.75 12.05
N GLY A 452 -16.24 1.90 11.46
CA GLY A 452 -17.65 2.21 11.16
C GLY A 452 -18.31 1.24 10.17
N ILE A 453 -17.56 0.79 9.17
CA ILE A 453 -18.04 -0.20 8.18
C ILE A 453 -18.25 -1.55 8.87
N ILE A 454 -17.34 -1.93 9.75
CA ILE A 454 -17.40 -3.20 10.48
C ILE A 454 -18.61 -3.23 11.39
N VAL A 455 -18.81 -2.19 12.22
CA VAL A 455 -19.99 -2.11 13.11
C VAL A 455 -21.30 -2.21 12.32
N ALA A 456 -21.40 -1.47 11.22
CA ALA A 456 -22.60 -1.52 10.36
C ALA A 456 -22.82 -2.91 9.77
N LEU A 457 -21.75 -3.60 9.32
CA LEU A 457 -21.83 -4.96 8.79
C LEU A 457 -22.15 -5.98 9.88
N SER A 458 -21.58 -5.86 11.08
CA SER A 458 -21.86 -6.76 12.19
C SER A 458 -23.33 -6.67 12.61
N ILE A 459 -23.89 -5.46 12.69
CA ILE A 459 -25.31 -5.25 12.96
C ILE A 459 -26.19 -5.85 11.84
N LEU A 460 -25.83 -5.60 10.58
CA LEU A 460 -26.55 -6.15 9.44
C LEU A 460 -26.56 -7.69 9.46
N LEU A 461 -25.41 -8.29 9.72
CA LEU A 461 -25.26 -9.74 9.83
C LEU A 461 -26.06 -10.30 11.01
N TRP A 462 -26.01 -9.62 12.16
CA TRP A 462 -26.82 -10.02 13.31
C TRP A 462 -28.31 -10.02 12.95
N VAL A 463 -28.80 -8.99 12.25
CA VAL A 463 -30.20 -8.94 11.77
C VAL A 463 -30.51 -10.11 10.85
N LEU A 464 -29.65 -10.41 9.88
CA LEU A 464 -29.83 -11.50 8.91
C LEU A 464 -29.84 -12.87 9.57
N VAL A 465 -29.05 -13.09 10.63
CA VAL A 465 -28.95 -14.36 11.34
C VAL A 465 -30.06 -14.51 12.38
N THR A 466 -30.53 -13.41 12.99
CA THR A 466 -31.49 -13.43 14.09
C THR A 466 -32.95 -13.42 13.60
N PHE A 467 -33.23 -12.78 12.46
CA PHE A 467 -34.59 -12.61 11.98
C PHE A 467 -34.90 -13.39 10.67
N PRO A 468 -36.14 -13.91 10.50
CA PRO A 468 -37.18 -14.05 11.52
C PRO A 468 -36.82 -15.07 12.62
N GLN A 469 -37.39 -14.87 13.79
CA GLN A 469 -37.18 -15.81 14.91
C GLN A 469 -37.90 -17.13 14.65
N PRO A 470 -37.38 -18.26 15.13
CA PRO A 470 -38.02 -19.56 15.00
C PRO A 470 -39.36 -19.55 15.73
N PRO A 471 -40.38 -20.26 15.23
CA PRO A 471 -41.64 -20.49 15.97
C PRO A 471 -41.40 -21.36 17.21
N ASP A 472 -42.25 -21.22 18.24
CA ASP A 472 -42.11 -21.91 19.54
C ASP A 472 -41.99 -23.45 19.43
N ASN A 473 -42.43 -24.06 18.33
CA ASN A 473 -42.36 -25.49 18.03
C ASN A 473 -41.37 -25.83 16.90
N ALA A 474 -40.29 -25.07 16.77
CA ALA A 474 -39.33 -25.31 15.71
C ALA A 474 -38.62 -26.67 15.88
N SER A 475 -38.67 -27.51 14.85
CA SER A 475 -37.95 -28.80 14.79
C SER A 475 -36.56 -28.70 14.23
N MET A 476 -36.20 -27.54 13.66
CA MET A 476 -34.86 -27.28 13.04
C MET A 476 -34.14 -26.20 13.81
N PRO A 477 -32.78 -26.13 13.70
CA PRO A 477 -31.99 -25.04 14.28
C PRO A 477 -32.50 -23.66 13.88
N ALA A 478 -32.44 -22.70 14.80
CA ALA A 478 -32.99 -21.34 14.63
C ALA A 478 -32.49 -20.64 13.34
N ILE A 479 -31.29 -20.95 12.91
CA ILE A 479 -30.65 -20.34 11.73
C ILE A 479 -31.39 -20.69 10.43
N ASN A 480 -32.07 -21.86 10.32
CA ASN A 480 -32.82 -22.26 9.13
C ASN A 480 -34.01 -21.36 8.87
N TYR A 481 -34.58 -20.77 9.91
CA TYR A 481 -35.70 -19.84 9.81
C TYR A 481 -35.25 -18.41 9.50
N SER A 482 -34.00 -18.08 9.75
CA SER A 482 -33.43 -16.75 9.56
C SER A 482 -33.35 -16.36 8.07
N LEU A 483 -33.23 -15.04 7.81
CA LEU A 483 -32.97 -14.55 6.45
C LEU A 483 -31.65 -15.10 5.88
N ALA A 484 -30.63 -15.27 6.71
CA ALA A 484 -29.37 -15.89 6.29
C ALA A 484 -29.61 -17.35 5.85
N GLY A 485 -30.40 -18.13 6.61
CA GLY A 485 -30.77 -19.49 6.26
C GLY A 485 -31.56 -19.58 4.94
N GLN A 486 -32.55 -18.74 4.78
CA GLN A 486 -33.35 -18.68 3.53
C GLN A 486 -32.48 -18.31 2.33
N LEU A 487 -31.60 -17.33 2.46
CA LEU A 487 -30.61 -16.96 1.44
C LEU A 487 -29.64 -18.10 1.14
N GLY A 488 -29.17 -18.81 2.17
CA GLY A 488 -28.29 -19.97 2.02
C GLY A 488 -28.93 -21.06 1.17
N HIS A 489 -30.20 -21.42 1.46
CA HIS A 489 -30.95 -22.39 0.66
C HIS A 489 -31.23 -21.89 -0.77
N LEU A 490 -31.48 -20.58 -0.95
CA LEU A 490 -31.70 -20.00 -2.27
C LEU A 490 -30.45 -20.05 -3.15
N ILE A 491 -29.27 -19.81 -2.58
CA ILE A 491 -28.01 -19.81 -3.34
C ILE A 491 -27.37 -21.20 -3.45
N HIS A 492 -27.75 -22.17 -2.62
CA HIS A 492 -27.22 -23.53 -2.63
C HIS A 492 -27.22 -24.19 -4.02
N PRO A 493 -28.28 -24.11 -4.86
CA PRO A 493 -28.23 -24.72 -6.20
C PRO A 493 -27.10 -24.21 -7.10
N ILE A 494 -26.64 -22.97 -6.88
CA ILE A 494 -25.52 -22.37 -7.62
C ILE A 494 -24.18 -22.98 -7.14
N PHE A 495 -24.09 -23.29 -5.83
CA PHE A 495 -22.85 -23.75 -5.19
C PHE A 495 -22.78 -25.29 -5.07
N ALA A 496 -23.89 -26.01 -5.27
CA ALA A 496 -23.92 -27.47 -5.28
C ALA A 496 -22.92 -28.10 -6.28
N PRO A 497 -22.73 -27.58 -7.53
CA PRO A 497 -21.76 -28.13 -8.47
C PRO A 497 -20.31 -28.09 -8.01
N ILE A 498 -19.96 -27.21 -7.06
CA ILE A 498 -18.63 -27.12 -6.46
C ILE A 498 -18.52 -27.89 -5.13
N GLY A 499 -19.58 -28.62 -4.77
CA GLY A 499 -19.64 -29.50 -3.61
C GLY A 499 -19.96 -28.78 -2.29
N PHE A 500 -20.47 -27.55 -2.31
CA PHE A 500 -20.83 -26.85 -1.10
C PHE A 500 -22.20 -27.26 -0.60
N THR A 501 -22.28 -27.50 0.69
CA THR A 501 -23.55 -27.77 1.39
C THR A 501 -24.29 -26.45 1.68
N TRP A 502 -25.56 -26.52 2.07
CA TRP A 502 -26.33 -25.33 2.40
C TRP A 502 -25.76 -24.61 3.64
N GLU A 503 -25.17 -25.35 4.59
CA GLU A 503 -24.48 -24.79 5.76
C GLU A 503 -23.28 -23.94 5.36
N ILE A 504 -22.47 -24.46 4.42
CA ILE A 504 -21.35 -23.69 3.86
C ILE A 504 -21.86 -22.41 3.20
N CYS A 505 -22.94 -22.51 2.40
CA CYS A 505 -23.53 -21.35 1.74
C CYS A 505 -23.98 -20.27 2.73
N ILE A 506 -24.60 -20.66 3.86
CA ILE A 506 -24.95 -19.73 4.93
C ILE A 506 -23.70 -19.10 5.54
N ALA A 507 -22.68 -19.90 5.89
CA ALA A 507 -21.45 -19.43 6.50
C ALA A 507 -20.66 -18.48 5.59
N LEU A 508 -20.79 -18.61 4.26
CA LEU A 508 -20.16 -17.68 3.30
C LEU A 508 -20.78 -16.28 3.32
N ILE A 509 -22.05 -16.11 3.75
CA ILE A 509 -22.69 -14.79 3.82
C ILE A 509 -21.95 -13.87 4.81
N PRO A 510 -21.81 -14.24 6.11
CA PRO A 510 -21.02 -13.45 7.04
C PRO A 510 -19.52 -13.39 6.68
N ALA A 511 -18.97 -14.43 6.05
CA ALA A 511 -17.61 -14.43 5.55
C ALA A 511 -17.32 -13.31 4.56
N MET A 512 -18.32 -12.79 3.86
CA MET A 512 -18.15 -11.62 2.98
C MET A 512 -17.75 -10.35 3.75
N ALA A 513 -18.13 -10.22 5.01
CA ALA A 513 -17.72 -9.09 5.85
C ALA A 513 -16.27 -9.26 6.32
N ALA A 514 -15.97 -10.40 6.93
CA ALA A 514 -14.65 -10.78 7.41
C ALA A 514 -14.49 -12.31 7.32
N ARG A 515 -13.36 -12.75 6.82
CA ARG A 515 -13.13 -14.18 6.45
C ARG A 515 -13.15 -15.11 7.65
N GLU A 516 -12.58 -14.67 8.77
CA GLU A 516 -12.50 -15.40 10.03
C GLU A 516 -13.89 -15.70 10.63
N VAL A 517 -14.87 -14.89 10.33
CA VAL A 517 -16.25 -15.07 10.82
C VAL A 517 -16.90 -16.39 10.34
N VAL A 518 -16.36 -17.01 9.30
CA VAL A 518 -16.81 -18.34 8.83
C VAL A 518 -16.79 -19.38 9.95
N ILE A 519 -15.74 -19.40 10.78
CA ILE A 519 -15.61 -20.38 11.86
C ILE A 519 -16.71 -20.18 12.90
N ALA A 520 -16.90 -18.93 13.33
CA ALA A 520 -17.97 -18.60 14.28
C ALA A 520 -19.37 -18.87 13.67
N ALA A 521 -19.58 -18.57 12.39
CA ALA A 521 -20.83 -18.86 11.71
C ALA A 521 -21.12 -20.36 11.64
N LEU A 522 -20.13 -21.19 11.32
CA LEU A 522 -20.26 -22.65 11.35
C LEU A 522 -20.56 -23.16 12.76
N GLY A 523 -19.92 -22.60 13.79
CA GLY A 523 -20.20 -22.92 15.19
C GLY A 523 -21.67 -22.67 15.54
N VAL A 524 -22.23 -21.54 15.12
CA VAL A 524 -23.65 -21.21 15.31
C VAL A 524 -24.56 -22.15 14.52
N ILE A 525 -24.22 -22.46 13.27
CA ILE A 525 -25.01 -23.35 12.40
C ILE A 525 -25.12 -24.75 13.00
N TYR A 526 -24.02 -25.27 13.56
CA TYR A 526 -23.99 -26.58 14.20
C TYR A 526 -24.41 -26.55 15.68
N ALA A 527 -24.94 -25.42 16.17
CA ALA A 527 -25.42 -25.21 17.55
C ALA A 527 -24.37 -25.52 18.63
N MET A 528 -23.10 -25.21 18.33
CA MET A 528 -22.00 -25.41 19.26
C MET A 528 -21.85 -24.23 20.20
N SER A 529 -21.54 -24.49 21.47
CA SER A 529 -21.34 -23.48 22.50
C SER A 529 -20.03 -23.74 23.25
N GLY A 530 -19.31 -22.68 23.55
CA GLY A 530 -18.02 -22.71 24.26
C GLY A 530 -17.11 -21.59 23.81
N ASP A 531 -15.85 -21.61 24.28
CA ASP A 531 -14.78 -20.76 23.80
C ASP A 531 -14.33 -21.15 22.38
N GLU A 532 -13.58 -20.29 21.70
CA GLU A 532 -13.20 -20.46 20.29
C GLU A 532 -12.45 -21.79 20.03
N ASP A 533 -11.60 -22.21 20.96
CA ASP A 533 -10.87 -23.48 20.87
C ASP A 533 -11.80 -24.69 20.97
N THR A 534 -12.77 -24.67 21.90
CA THR A 534 -13.78 -25.71 22.08
C THR A 534 -14.70 -25.82 20.88
N VAL A 535 -15.15 -24.70 20.35
CA VAL A 535 -15.95 -24.63 19.13
C VAL A 535 -15.16 -25.17 17.92
N THR A 536 -13.89 -24.81 17.80
CA THR A 536 -13.03 -25.29 16.71
C THR A 536 -12.80 -26.79 16.79
N GLN A 537 -12.53 -27.37 17.97
CA GLN A 537 -12.38 -28.82 18.16
C GLN A 537 -13.68 -29.58 17.88
N SER A 538 -14.80 -29.05 18.34
CA SER A 538 -16.12 -29.63 18.09
C SER A 538 -16.49 -29.59 16.61
N LEU A 539 -16.20 -28.48 15.91
CA LEU A 539 -16.36 -28.35 14.46
C LEU A 539 -15.48 -29.36 13.70
N LEU A 540 -14.24 -29.55 14.11
CA LEU A 540 -13.36 -30.55 13.52
C LEU A 540 -13.97 -31.94 13.54
N SER A 541 -14.52 -32.37 14.71
CA SER A 541 -15.15 -33.68 14.85
C SER A 541 -16.41 -33.83 14.01
N GLN A 542 -17.21 -32.77 13.89
CA GLN A 542 -18.44 -32.75 13.10
C GLN A 542 -18.17 -32.74 11.58
N ILE A 543 -17.20 -31.92 11.13
CA ILE A 543 -16.86 -31.77 9.71
C ILE A 543 -16.16 -33.02 9.16
N SER A 544 -15.28 -33.64 9.94
CA SER A 544 -14.54 -34.85 9.56
C SER A 544 -15.22 -36.17 9.93
N GLY A 545 -16.41 -36.13 10.57
CA GLY A 545 -17.17 -37.31 10.95
C GLY A 545 -17.81 -38.06 9.75
N PRO A 546 -18.42 -39.24 10.02
CA PRO A 546 -19.04 -40.05 8.96
C PRO A 546 -20.16 -39.36 8.18
N ASP A 547 -20.89 -38.47 8.84
CA ASP A 547 -21.97 -37.65 8.26
C ASP A 547 -21.49 -36.24 7.90
N GLY A 548 -20.16 -35.99 7.96
CA GLY A 548 -19.55 -34.69 7.69
C GLY A 548 -19.29 -34.40 6.20
N TRP A 549 -18.51 -33.38 5.96
CA TRP A 549 -18.15 -33.00 4.59
C TRP A 549 -17.15 -34.02 4.01
N GLY A 550 -17.32 -34.36 2.74
CA GLY A 550 -16.33 -35.19 2.04
C GLY A 550 -15.01 -34.43 1.80
N LEU A 551 -13.91 -35.18 1.62
CA LEU A 551 -12.59 -34.62 1.27
C LEU A 551 -12.67 -33.68 0.07
N ALA A 552 -13.45 -34.04 -0.95
CA ALA A 552 -13.63 -33.22 -2.16
C ALA A 552 -14.25 -31.84 -1.83
N THR A 553 -15.22 -31.79 -0.92
CA THR A 553 -15.82 -30.52 -0.43
C THR A 553 -14.79 -29.68 0.34
N GLY A 554 -14.01 -30.30 1.23
CA GLY A 554 -12.96 -29.63 1.98
C GLY A 554 -11.89 -29.00 1.09
N LEU A 555 -11.40 -29.76 0.09
CA LEU A 555 -10.43 -29.26 -0.87
C LEU A 555 -11.01 -28.15 -1.76
N SER A 556 -12.25 -28.30 -2.22
CA SER A 556 -12.96 -27.26 -2.97
C SER A 556 -13.10 -25.96 -2.19
N LEU A 557 -13.42 -26.06 -0.90
CA LEU A 557 -13.56 -24.91 -0.01
C LEU A 557 -12.19 -24.24 0.27
N LEU A 558 -11.12 -25.02 0.42
CA LEU A 558 -9.75 -24.49 0.52
C LEU A 558 -9.39 -23.63 -0.70
N VAL A 559 -9.68 -24.16 -1.90
CA VAL A 559 -9.43 -23.45 -3.16
C VAL A 559 -10.32 -22.21 -3.30
N TRP A 560 -11.58 -22.28 -2.87
CA TRP A 560 -12.47 -21.13 -2.82
C TRP A 560 -11.85 -19.99 -2.00
N PHE A 561 -11.31 -20.28 -0.83
CA PHE A 561 -10.70 -19.28 0.05
C PHE A 561 -9.37 -18.70 -0.50
N ILE A 562 -8.73 -19.34 -1.50
CA ILE A 562 -7.57 -18.74 -2.20
C ILE A 562 -8.00 -17.51 -3.01
N PHE A 563 -9.12 -17.60 -3.73
CA PHE A 563 -9.49 -16.61 -4.74
C PHE A 563 -10.60 -15.67 -4.30
N ALA A 564 -11.61 -16.16 -3.60
CA ALA A 564 -12.82 -15.40 -3.33
C ALA A 564 -12.57 -14.06 -2.58
N PRO A 565 -13.25 -12.96 -2.98
CA PRO A 565 -13.05 -11.63 -2.42
C PRO A 565 -13.83 -11.43 -1.10
N HIS A 566 -13.56 -12.27 -0.11
CA HIS A 566 -14.24 -12.24 1.20
C HIS A 566 -13.72 -11.09 2.08
N CYS A 567 -13.92 -9.84 1.67
CA CYS A 567 -13.67 -8.67 2.53
C CYS A 567 -14.29 -7.42 1.87
N LEU A 568 -15.49 -7.05 2.30
CA LEU A 568 -16.18 -5.85 1.81
C LEU A 568 -15.38 -4.57 2.09
N ALA A 569 -14.64 -4.53 3.21
CA ALA A 569 -13.76 -3.41 3.53
C ALA A 569 -12.64 -3.21 2.48
N THR A 570 -12.14 -4.30 1.89
CA THR A 570 -11.18 -4.23 0.77
C THR A 570 -11.82 -3.60 -0.47
N LEU A 571 -13.03 -4.02 -0.84
CA LEU A 571 -13.77 -3.44 -1.97
C LEU A 571 -14.04 -1.94 -1.78
N ALA A 572 -14.46 -1.55 -0.57
CA ALA A 572 -14.66 -0.15 -0.21
C ALA A 572 -13.37 0.67 -0.31
N THR A 573 -12.23 0.08 0.10
CA THR A 573 -10.92 0.73 -0.01
C THR A 573 -10.52 0.92 -1.47
N ILE A 574 -10.72 -0.08 -2.33
CA ILE A 574 -10.43 0.03 -3.77
C ILE A 574 -11.27 1.12 -4.42
N ARG A 575 -12.58 1.17 -4.13
CA ARG A 575 -13.43 2.27 -4.59
C ARG A 575 -12.85 3.64 -4.25
N ARG A 576 -12.38 3.78 -3.02
CA ARG A 576 -11.84 5.03 -2.53
C ARG A 576 -10.51 5.39 -3.20
N GLU A 577 -9.62 4.42 -3.39
CA GLU A 577 -8.31 4.64 -4.01
C GLU A 577 -8.40 4.85 -5.53
N THR A 578 -9.42 4.31 -6.17
CA THR A 578 -9.64 4.43 -7.63
C THR A 578 -10.68 5.48 -8.01
N GLY A 579 -11.43 6.04 -7.04
CA GLY A 579 -12.48 7.03 -7.28
C GLY A 579 -13.71 6.49 -8.05
N SER A 580 -13.79 5.19 -8.34
CA SER A 580 -14.81 4.59 -9.18
C SER A 580 -15.33 3.24 -8.63
N TRP A 581 -16.61 2.95 -8.80
CA TRP A 581 -17.17 1.62 -8.52
C TRP A 581 -16.80 0.56 -9.58
N LYS A 582 -16.39 0.98 -10.78
CA LYS A 582 -16.03 0.07 -11.86
C LYS A 582 -14.94 -0.92 -11.46
N GLN A 583 -13.88 -0.45 -10.81
CA GLN A 583 -12.73 -1.28 -10.45
C GLN A 583 -13.04 -2.33 -9.38
N PRO A 584 -13.70 -1.99 -8.23
CA PRO A 584 -14.13 -2.99 -7.26
C PRO A 584 -15.06 -4.06 -7.86
N ILE A 585 -15.99 -3.67 -8.75
CA ILE A 585 -16.92 -4.62 -9.39
C ILE A 585 -16.15 -5.57 -10.32
N ILE A 586 -15.28 -5.06 -11.19
CA ILE A 586 -14.45 -5.89 -12.07
C ILE A 586 -13.62 -6.87 -11.23
N MET A 587 -13.01 -6.36 -10.13
CA MET A 587 -12.20 -7.20 -9.27
C MET A 587 -13.04 -8.29 -8.59
N ALA A 588 -14.17 -7.96 -8.00
CA ALA A 588 -15.05 -8.94 -7.37
C ALA A 588 -15.49 -10.01 -8.38
N THR A 589 -15.88 -9.57 -9.58
CA THR A 589 -16.35 -10.48 -10.63
C THR A 589 -15.28 -11.49 -11.05
N TYR A 590 -14.06 -11.04 -11.35
CA TYR A 590 -13.02 -11.98 -11.79
C TYR A 590 -12.53 -12.87 -10.64
N LEU A 591 -12.47 -12.37 -9.40
CA LEU A 591 -12.08 -13.18 -8.25
C LEU A 591 -13.13 -14.26 -7.93
N PHE A 592 -14.43 -13.93 -7.99
CA PHE A 592 -15.49 -14.93 -7.86
C PHE A 592 -15.47 -15.95 -9.00
N ALA A 593 -15.24 -15.50 -10.23
CA ALA A 593 -15.11 -16.41 -11.36
C ALA A 593 -13.93 -17.38 -11.19
N LEU A 594 -12.76 -16.90 -10.79
CA LEU A 594 -11.60 -17.75 -10.49
C LEU A 594 -11.90 -18.72 -9.33
N ALA A 595 -12.49 -18.23 -8.24
CA ALA A 595 -12.88 -19.07 -7.11
C ALA A 595 -13.82 -20.19 -7.55
N TYR A 596 -14.85 -19.86 -8.30
CA TYR A 596 -15.84 -20.84 -8.76
C TYR A 596 -15.22 -21.88 -9.73
N ILE A 597 -14.46 -21.42 -10.73
CA ILE A 597 -13.85 -22.30 -11.74
C ILE A 597 -12.87 -23.28 -11.08
N PHE A 598 -11.96 -22.78 -10.26
CA PHE A 598 -10.96 -23.62 -9.64
C PHE A 598 -11.55 -24.55 -8.56
N SER A 599 -12.54 -24.08 -7.78
CA SER A 599 -13.28 -24.94 -6.86
C SER A 599 -14.06 -26.03 -7.59
N PHE A 600 -14.70 -25.71 -8.72
CA PHE A 600 -15.40 -26.69 -9.56
C PHE A 600 -14.45 -27.78 -10.08
N ILE A 601 -13.31 -27.37 -10.65
CA ILE A 601 -12.29 -28.32 -11.14
C ILE A 601 -11.80 -29.20 -9.98
N THR A 602 -11.48 -28.60 -8.83
CA THR A 602 -10.99 -29.34 -7.66
C THR A 602 -12.02 -30.33 -7.15
N TYR A 603 -13.28 -29.93 -7.04
CA TYR A 603 -14.36 -30.80 -6.60
C TYR A 603 -14.57 -31.98 -7.55
N GLN A 604 -14.68 -31.70 -8.86
CA GLN A 604 -14.89 -32.74 -9.86
C GLN A 604 -13.72 -33.72 -9.94
N VAL A 605 -12.48 -33.23 -9.83
CA VAL A 605 -11.31 -34.11 -9.78
C VAL A 605 -11.30 -34.94 -8.50
N ALA A 606 -11.46 -34.31 -7.33
CA ALA A 606 -11.39 -35.00 -6.04
C ALA A 606 -12.57 -35.96 -5.79
N SER A 607 -13.74 -35.73 -6.39
CA SER A 607 -14.90 -36.64 -6.26
C SER A 607 -14.80 -37.90 -7.14
N ASN A 608 -13.88 -37.93 -8.12
CA ASN A 608 -13.61 -39.08 -8.97
C ASN A 608 -12.47 -39.98 -8.45
N PHE A 609 -11.77 -39.55 -7.41
CA PHE A 609 -10.76 -40.35 -6.70
C PHE A 609 -11.29 -40.83 -5.35
#